data_3934e41331dc228fff4746e807d9c3b6
#
_entry.id   3934e41331dc228fff4746e807d9c3b6
#
_cell.length_a   1.000
_cell.length_b   1.000
_cell.length_c   1.000
_cell.angle_alpha   90.00
_cell.angle_beta   90.00
_cell.angle_gamma   90.00
#
_symmetry.space_group_name_H-M   'P 1'
#
loop_
_entity.id
_entity.type
_entity.pdbx_description
1 polymer ?
#
loop_
_entity_poly.entity_id
_entity_poly.type
_entity_poly.pdbx_seq_one_letter_code
_entity_poly.pdbx_strand_id
1 'polypeptide(L)'
;VYDWGDVIKGADSEDALYDAGDVFVLTCPEDYGDITEKDMKKLLDKYDADFNYILIDAPAGVDRGLTLSAAAADRAIVISTPDLVCVRSACIAARKTGLLGIDAVRLIINRVSRRDVIRGRLLNIDSVIDGVEVQLIGVVPEDAKIRFGAMGMSIYKENQISFDSLNNIAARITG
;
A
#
# COMPACT_ATOMS: atom_id res chain seq x y z
N VAL A 1 -5.74 -7.33 -22.79
CA VAL A 1 -5.86 -7.49 -21.31
C VAL A 1 -6.74 -6.36 -20.86
N TYR A 2 -7.86 -6.68 -20.19
CA TYR A 2 -8.75 -5.67 -19.60
C TYR A 2 -8.13 -5.11 -18.32
N ASP A 3 -8.44 -3.85 -18.03
CA ASP A 3 -8.13 -3.21 -16.75
C ASP A 3 -9.40 -2.97 -15.91
N TRP A 4 -9.27 -2.45 -14.69
CA TRP A 4 -10.45 -2.21 -13.85
C TRP A 4 -11.37 -1.11 -14.43
N GLY A 5 -10.87 -0.20 -15.25
CA GLY A 5 -11.68 0.79 -15.94
C GLY A 5 -12.59 0.14 -16.99
N ASP A 6 -12.13 -0.94 -17.65
CA ASP A 6 -12.94 -1.72 -18.58
C ASP A 6 -14.03 -2.49 -17.84
N VAL A 7 -13.72 -3.05 -16.66
CA VAL A 7 -14.72 -3.73 -15.80
C VAL A 7 -15.81 -2.77 -15.35
N ILE A 8 -15.47 -1.52 -15.05
CA ILE A 8 -16.45 -0.46 -14.72
C ILE A 8 -17.35 -0.18 -15.95
N LYS A 9 -16.79 -0.20 -17.15
CA LYS A 9 -17.52 0.00 -18.42
C LYS A 9 -18.31 -1.21 -18.88
N GLY A 10 -18.21 -2.35 -18.18
CA GLY A 10 -19.03 -3.53 -18.45
C GLY A 10 -18.29 -4.74 -18.97
N ALA A 11 -16.95 -4.74 -19.00
CA ALA A 11 -16.18 -5.95 -19.28
C ALA A 11 -16.39 -6.98 -18.15
N ASP A 12 -16.18 -8.25 -18.49
CA ASP A 12 -16.26 -9.33 -17.52
C ASP A 12 -15.17 -9.17 -16.46
N SER A 13 -15.55 -9.34 -15.19
CA SER A 13 -14.65 -9.17 -14.05
C SER A 13 -13.60 -10.28 -13.96
N GLU A 14 -13.93 -11.51 -14.38
CA GLU A 14 -12.99 -12.64 -14.39
C GLU A 14 -11.94 -12.48 -15.49
N ASP A 15 -12.33 -11.99 -16.67
CA ASP A 15 -11.44 -11.78 -17.81
C ASP A 15 -10.38 -10.68 -17.56
N ALA A 16 -10.62 -9.80 -16.59
CA ALA A 16 -9.71 -8.72 -16.21
C ALA A 16 -8.67 -9.13 -15.14
N LEU A 17 -8.90 -10.26 -14.46
CA LEU A 17 -7.99 -10.76 -13.42
C LEU A 17 -6.83 -11.53 -14.04
N TYR A 18 -5.61 -11.12 -13.71
CA TYR A 18 -4.40 -11.85 -14.05
C TYR A 18 -4.01 -12.75 -12.87
N ASP A 19 -3.98 -14.05 -13.11
CA ASP A 19 -3.50 -15.04 -12.14
C ASP A 19 -1.97 -15.02 -12.07
N ALA A 20 -1.42 -14.56 -10.94
CA ALA A 20 0.01 -14.55 -10.65
C ALA A 20 0.41 -15.66 -9.66
N GLY A 21 -0.38 -16.72 -9.52
CA GLY A 21 -0.20 -17.86 -8.64
C GLY A 21 -0.90 -17.67 -7.30
N ASP A 22 -0.21 -17.17 -6.28
CA ASP A 22 -0.81 -16.98 -4.95
C ASP A 22 -1.67 -15.70 -4.83
N VAL A 23 -1.63 -14.85 -5.84
CA VAL A 23 -2.39 -13.59 -5.88
C VAL A 23 -2.97 -13.34 -7.27
N PHE A 24 -4.09 -12.66 -7.32
CA PHE A 24 -4.65 -12.13 -8.55
C PHE A 24 -4.31 -10.64 -8.67
N VAL A 25 -4.06 -10.18 -9.88
CA VAL A 25 -3.72 -8.79 -10.16
C VAL A 25 -4.74 -8.20 -11.12
N LEU A 26 -5.31 -7.06 -10.74
CA LEU A 26 -6.17 -6.25 -11.58
C LEU A 26 -5.43 -4.96 -11.92
N THR A 27 -5.17 -4.73 -13.19
CA THR A 27 -4.38 -3.58 -13.63
C THR A 27 -5.17 -2.28 -13.62
N CYS A 28 -4.44 -1.16 -13.44
CA CYS A 28 -5.00 0.19 -13.44
C CYS A 28 -5.07 0.74 -14.87
N PRO A 29 -6.14 1.46 -15.26
CA PRO A 29 -6.16 2.20 -16.53
C PRO A 29 -5.13 3.34 -16.51
N GLU A 30 -4.66 3.72 -17.70
CA GLU A 30 -3.72 4.85 -17.84
C GLU A 30 -4.35 6.19 -17.43
N ASP A 31 -5.65 6.35 -17.62
CA ASP A 31 -6.41 7.54 -17.24
C ASP A 31 -7.68 7.14 -16.50
N TYR A 32 -7.95 7.80 -15.39
CA TYR A 32 -9.16 7.60 -14.58
C TYR A 32 -10.42 8.18 -15.25
N GLY A 33 -10.28 9.06 -16.24
CA GLY A 33 -11.39 9.66 -16.96
C GLY A 33 -12.46 10.23 -16.02
N ASP A 34 -13.72 9.85 -16.24
CA ASP A 34 -14.88 10.25 -15.45
C ASP A 34 -15.24 9.26 -14.33
N ILE A 35 -14.36 8.30 -14.00
CA ILE A 35 -14.57 7.30 -12.95
C ILE A 35 -14.81 7.98 -11.61
N THR A 36 -15.88 7.58 -10.93
CA THR A 36 -16.30 8.17 -9.65
C THR A 36 -15.99 7.24 -8.47
N GLU A 37 -16.05 7.78 -7.26
CA GLU A 37 -15.95 7.01 -6.02
C GLU A 37 -17.01 5.90 -5.93
N LYS A 38 -18.21 6.14 -6.49
CA LYS A 38 -19.28 5.13 -6.56
C LYS A 38 -18.94 3.99 -7.49
N ASP A 39 -18.22 4.27 -8.57
CA ASP A 39 -17.81 3.25 -9.51
C ASP A 39 -16.71 2.37 -8.91
N MET A 40 -15.81 2.95 -8.11
CA MET A 40 -14.81 2.19 -7.35
C MET A 40 -15.48 1.24 -6.33
N LYS A 41 -16.49 1.71 -5.59
CA LYS A 41 -17.24 0.84 -4.67
C LYS A 41 -17.90 -0.32 -5.41
N LYS A 42 -18.62 -0.05 -6.50
CA LYS A 42 -19.24 -1.10 -7.31
C LYS A 42 -18.25 -2.07 -7.91
N LEU A 43 -17.05 -1.59 -8.25
CA LEU A 43 -15.98 -2.46 -8.73
C LEU A 43 -15.55 -3.45 -7.64
N LEU A 44 -15.28 -2.97 -6.43
CA LEU A 44 -14.86 -3.84 -5.34
C LEU A 44 -15.97 -4.78 -4.88
N ASP A 45 -17.23 -4.34 -4.86
CA ASP A 45 -18.38 -5.18 -4.57
C ASP A 45 -18.46 -6.43 -5.47
N LYS A 46 -17.93 -6.38 -6.70
CA LYS A 46 -17.88 -7.54 -7.60
C LYS A 46 -16.91 -8.63 -7.14
N TYR A 47 -15.88 -8.25 -6.39
CA TYR A 47 -14.80 -9.14 -5.95
C TYR A 47 -14.86 -9.49 -4.46
N ASP A 48 -15.74 -8.84 -3.70
CA ASP A 48 -15.81 -8.98 -2.23
C ASP A 48 -16.14 -10.41 -1.79
N ALA A 49 -16.93 -11.14 -2.58
CA ALA A 49 -17.29 -12.53 -2.27
C ALA A 49 -16.17 -13.54 -2.57
N ASP A 50 -15.24 -13.19 -3.46
CA ASP A 50 -14.23 -14.11 -3.98
C ASP A 50 -12.88 -13.99 -3.27
N PHE A 51 -12.62 -12.84 -2.61
CA PHE A 51 -11.33 -12.55 -1.97
C PHE A 51 -11.47 -12.18 -0.49
N ASN A 52 -10.59 -12.76 0.34
CA ASN A 52 -10.51 -12.40 1.75
C ASN A 52 -9.90 -11.00 1.97
N TYR A 53 -9.02 -10.57 1.07
CA TYR A 53 -8.36 -9.27 1.09
C TYR A 53 -8.20 -8.72 -0.32
N ILE A 54 -8.52 -7.45 -0.49
CA ILE A 54 -8.28 -6.68 -1.71
C ILE A 54 -7.30 -5.57 -1.35
N LEU A 55 -6.12 -5.58 -1.95
CA LEU A 55 -5.08 -4.57 -1.74
C LEU A 55 -5.13 -3.54 -2.87
N ILE A 56 -5.40 -2.29 -2.54
CA ILE A 56 -5.41 -1.19 -3.50
C ILE A 56 -4.06 -0.49 -3.41
N ASP A 57 -3.22 -0.62 -4.45
CA ASP A 57 -1.97 0.12 -4.57
C ASP A 57 -2.28 1.55 -5.05
N ALA A 58 -2.36 2.47 -4.10
CA ALA A 58 -2.69 3.85 -4.39
C ALA A 58 -1.48 4.61 -4.96
N PRO A 59 -1.69 5.48 -5.97
CA PRO A 59 -0.60 6.28 -6.51
C PRO A 59 0.00 7.21 -5.46
N ALA A 60 1.26 7.58 -5.65
CA ALA A 60 1.92 8.57 -4.79
C ALA A 60 1.21 9.94 -4.87
N GLY A 61 1.21 10.65 -3.74
CA GLY A 61 0.56 11.96 -3.65
C GLY A 61 -0.78 11.91 -2.94
N VAL A 62 -1.50 13.02 -3.01
CA VAL A 62 -2.78 13.21 -2.30
C VAL A 62 -3.90 13.66 -3.23
N ASP A 63 -3.76 13.36 -4.50
CA ASP A 63 -4.68 13.79 -5.56
C ASP A 63 -5.88 12.84 -5.70
N ARG A 64 -6.50 12.89 -6.88
CA ARG A 64 -7.68 12.10 -7.20
C ARG A 64 -7.48 10.59 -7.04
N GLY A 65 -6.28 10.08 -7.36
CA GLY A 65 -5.96 8.66 -7.18
C GLY A 65 -6.13 8.19 -5.74
N LEU A 66 -5.62 8.96 -4.76
CA LEU A 66 -5.84 8.66 -3.34
C LEU A 66 -7.34 8.70 -2.99
N THR A 67 -8.09 9.68 -3.50
CA THR A 67 -9.53 9.81 -3.22
C THR A 67 -10.30 8.60 -3.75
N LEU A 68 -10.02 8.17 -4.97
CA LEU A 68 -10.65 6.98 -5.57
C LEU A 68 -10.28 5.69 -4.81
N SER A 69 -9.00 5.53 -4.45
CA SER A 69 -8.53 4.37 -3.68
C SER A 69 -9.18 4.32 -2.28
N ALA A 70 -9.27 5.47 -1.61
CA ALA A 70 -9.85 5.57 -0.28
C ALA A 70 -11.37 5.34 -0.26
N ALA A 71 -12.08 5.68 -1.34
CA ALA A 71 -13.53 5.62 -1.39
C ALA A 71 -14.11 4.21 -1.15
N ALA A 72 -13.33 3.18 -1.42
CA ALA A 72 -13.74 1.78 -1.35
C ALA A 72 -12.90 0.96 -0.36
N ALA A 73 -12.05 1.59 0.44
CA ALA A 73 -11.18 0.92 1.39
C ALA A 73 -11.73 1.02 2.83
N ASP A 74 -11.64 -0.07 3.57
CA ASP A 74 -11.99 -0.13 5.01
C ASP A 74 -10.84 0.34 5.90
N ARG A 75 -9.61 0.15 5.43
CA ARG A 75 -8.38 0.45 6.15
C ARG A 75 -7.35 1.05 5.22
N ALA A 76 -6.44 1.84 5.76
CA ALA A 76 -5.33 2.39 4.99
C ALA A 76 -3.99 2.15 5.69
N ILE A 77 -2.99 1.87 4.88
CA ILE A 77 -1.60 1.74 5.34
C ILE A 77 -0.78 2.83 4.65
N VAL A 78 -0.25 3.72 5.45
CA VAL A 78 0.71 4.74 4.98
C VAL A 78 2.11 4.17 5.13
N ILE A 79 2.88 4.22 4.06
CA ILE A 79 4.26 3.73 4.03
C ILE A 79 5.21 4.92 3.91
N SER A 80 6.13 5.05 4.86
CA SER A 80 7.15 6.11 4.86
C SER A 80 8.55 5.52 4.99
N THR A 81 9.53 6.17 4.38
CA THR A 81 10.94 5.98 4.73
C THR A 81 11.33 6.96 5.83
N PRO A 82 12.38 6.68 6.64
CA PRO A 82 12.74 7.51 7.79
C PRO A 82 13.54 8.76 7.40
N ASP A 83 13.06 9.52 6.41
CA ASP A 83 13.58 10.83 6.01
C ASP A 83 12.49 11.90 6.13
N LEU A 84 12.91 13.15 6.36
CA LEU A 84 12.00 14.26 6.66
C LEU A 84 10.95 14.52 5.56
N VAL A 85 11.33 14.35 4.30
CA VAL A 85 10.44 14.62 3.17
C VAL A 85 9.35 13.58 3.10
N CYS A 86 9.72 12.29 3.21
CA CYS A 86 8.78 11.17 3.19
C CYS A 86 7.85 11.20 4.41
N VAL A 87 8.38 11.49 5.61
CA VAL A 87 7.56 11.62 6.84
C VAL A 87 6.53 12.74 6.70
N ARG A 88 6.91 13.88 6.16
CA ARG A 88 5.98 14.99 5.91
C ARG A 88 4.90 14.62 4.90
N SER A 89 5.26 13.96 3.82
CA SER A 89 4.32 13.48 2.81
C SER A 89 3.37 12.42 3.38
N ALA A 90 3.88 11.51 4.19
CA ALA A 90 3.10 10.49 4.89
C ALA A 90 2.09 11.10 5.87
N CYS A 91 2.48 12.13 6.63
CA CYS A 91 1.58 12.86 7.52
C CYS A 91 0.41 13.49 6.74
N ILE A 92 0.70 14.14 5.61
CA ILE A 92 -0.34 14.74 4.76
C ILE A 92 -1.27 13.67 4.19
N ALA A 93 -0.72 12.55 3.72
CA ALA A 93 -1.51 11.44 3.20
C ALA A 93 -2.39 10.82 4.28
N ALA A 94 -1.86 10.56 5.47
CA ALA A 94 -2.59 10.01 6.60
C ALA A 94 -3.78 10.91 7.01
N ARG A 95 -3.54 12.21 7.15
CA ARG A 95 -4.60 13.18 7.47
C ARG A 95 -5.68 13.24 6.39
N LYS A 96 -5.29 13.28 5.12
CA LYS A 96 -6.25 13.30 4.02
C LYS A 96 -7.07 12.01 3.97
N THR A 97 -6.45 10.87 4.17
CA THR A 97 -7.14 9.57 4.24
C THR A 97 -8.18 9.54 5.37
N GLY A 98 -7.85 10.06 6.55
CA GLY A 98 -8.79 10.21 7.65
C GLY A 98 -9.96 11.14 7.30
N LEU A 99 -9.69 12.27 6.61
CA LEU A 99 -10.75 13.18 6.12
C LEU A 99 -11.67 12.54 5.07
N LEU A 100 -11.20 11.53 4.36
CA LEU A 100 -12.00 10.74 3.41
C LEU A 100 -12.84 9.63 4.09
N GLY A 101 -12.79 9.55 5.43
CA GLY A 101 -13.64 8.67 6.23
C GLY A 101 -13.01 7.34 6.61
N ILE A 102 -11.70 7.14 6.41
CA ILE A 102 -11.00 5.93 6.86
C ILE A 102 -10.43 6.18 8.26
N ASP A 103 -11.05 5.62 9.28
CA ASP A 103 -10.58 5.75 10.68
C ASP A 103 -9.38 4.85 10.98
N ALA A 104 -9.28 3.72 10.29
CA ALA A 104 -8.22 2.73 10.52
C ALA A 104 -6.99 3.00 9.65
N VAL A 105 -6.30 4.12 9.88
CA VAL A 105 -5.02 4.43 9.23
C VAL A 105 -3.87 3.90 10.08
N ARG A 106 -2.90 3.23 9.46
CA ARG A 106 -1.72 2.63 10.10
C ARG A 106 -0.45 3.01 9.35
N LEU A 107 0.69 2.95 10.07
CA LEU A 107 2.01 3.29 9.54
C LEU A 107 2.89 2.05 9.40
N ILE A 108 3.57 1.94 8.27
CA ILE A 108 4.74 1.08 8.07
C ILE A 108 5.95 1.99 7.81
N ILE A 109 7.03 1.80 8.57
CA ILE A 109 8.30 2.48 8.30
C ILE A 109 9.16 1.52 7.49
N ASN A 110 9.41 1.87 6.22
CA ASN A 110 10.14 1.03 5.26
C ASN A 110 11.59 1.50 5.11
N ARG A 111 12.46 0.58 4.69
CA ARG A 111 13.86 0.85 4.35
C ARG A 111 14.68 1.45 5.51
N VAL A 112 14.49 0.93 6.72
CA VAL A 112 15.20 1.39 7.91
C VAL A 112 16.61 0.83 7.94
N SER A 113 17.61 1.69 7.75
CA SER A 113 19.02 1.39 7.93
C SER A 113 19.46 1.73 9.35
N ARG A 114 19.65 0.71 10.20
CA ARG A 114 20.17 0.90 11.57
C ARG A 114 21.45 1.73 11.61
N ARG A 115 22.34 1.49 10.63
CA ARG A 115 23.61 2.22 10.52
C ARG A 115 23.40 3.71 10.31
N ASP A 116 22.44 4.07 9.45
CA ASP A 116 22.22 5.48 9.08
C ASP A 116 21.39 6.21 10.12
N VAL A 117 20.52 5.51 10.85
CA VAL A 117 19.84 6.04 12.05
C VAL A 117 20.87 6.37 13.13
N ILE A 118 21.79 5.44 13.48
CA ILE A 118 22.84 5.68 14.49
C ILE A 118 23.78 6.84 14.09
N ARG A 119 24.02 7.03 12.79
CA ARG A 119 24.84 8.12 12.27
C ARG A 119 24.10 9.46 12.13
N GLY A 120 22.84 9.52 12.50
CA GLY A 120 22.01 10.72 12.36
C GLY A 120 21.70 11.12 10.91
N ARG A 121 21.82 10.20 9.96
CA ARG A 121 21.49 10.43 8.55
C ARG A 121 20.02 10.20 8.24
N LEU A 122 19.37 9.36 9.04
CA LEU A 122 17.95 9.07 9.01
C LEU A 122 17.33 9.38 10.37
N LEU A 123 16.04 9.65 10.38
CA LEU A 123 15.27 9.81 11.60
C LEU A 123 15.21 8.48 12.36
N ASN A 124 15.12 8.55 13.69
CA ASN A 124 14.81 7.39 14.50
C ASN A 124 13.29 7.05 14.35
N ILE A 125 12.92 5.85 14.80
CA ILE A 125 11.55 5.34 14.67
C ILE A 125 10.54 6.24 15.38
N ASP A 126 10.85 6.70 16.60
CA ASP A 126 9.97 7.55 17.39
C ASP A 126 9.70 8.88 16.67
N SER A 127 10.73 9.51 16.12
CA SER A 127 10.59 10.74 15.34
C SER A 127 9.72 10.55 14.07
N VAL A 128 9.75 9.37 13.45
CA VAL A 128 8.87 9.08 12.31
C VAL A 128 7.42 8.91 12.77
N ILE A 129 7.20 8.17 13.87
CA ILE A 129 5.86 7.98 14.47
C ILE A 129 5.25 9.33 14.84
N ASP A 130 6.00 10.14 15.55
CA ASP A 130 5.57 11.49 15.99
C ASP A 130 5.29 12.40 14.80
N GLY A 131 6.07 12.28 13.72
CA GLY A 131 5.91 13.10 12.52
C GLY A 131 4.73 12.70 11.63
N VAL A 132 4.31 11.43 11.64
CA VAL A 132 3.17 10.94 10.85
C VAL A 132 1.87 10.95 11.66
N GLU A 133 1.94 10.83 12.99
CA GLU A 133 0.81 10.90 13.93
C GLU A 133 -0.21 9.76 13.78
N VAL A 134 0.20 8.58 13.30
CA VAL A 134 -0.66 7.39 13.23
C VAL A 134 0.05 6.16 13.79
N GLN A 135 -0.73 5.17 14.21
CA GLN A 135 -0.22 3.98 14.87
C GLN A 135 0.69 3.15 13.96
N LEU A 136 1.90 2.83 14.43
CA LEU A 136 2.84 1.94 13.76
C LEU A 136 2.37 0.48 13.84
N ILE A 137 2.37 -0.20 12.68
CA ILE A 137 2.15 -1.66 12.60
C ILE A 137 3.40 -2.44 12.27
N GLY A 138 4.44 -1.81 11.75
CA GLY A 138 5.69 -2.51 11.50
C GLY A 138 6.80 -1.66 10.93
N VAL A 139 8.00 -2.22 11.04
CA VAL A 139 9.23 -1.64 10.51
C VAL A 139 9.87 -2.65 9.59
N VAL A 140 10.16 -2.25 8.35
CA VAL A 140 10.84 -3.07 7.36
C VAL A 140 12.28 -2.57 7.21
N PRO A 141 13.28 -3.40 7.50
CA PRO A 141 14.68 -3.04 7.31
C PRO A 141 15.02 -2.78 5.84
N GLU A 142 16.04 -1.94 5.60
CA GLU A 142 16.64 -1.83 4.27
C GLU A 142 17.25 -3.18 3.88
N ASP A 143 16.77 -3.76 2.80
CA ASP A 143 17.24 -5.04 2.27
C ASP A 143 17.56 -4.90 0.78
N ALA A 144 18.83 -5.04 0.46
CA ALA A 144 19.31 -4.95 -0.92
C ALA A 144 18.70 -6.04 -1.82
N LYS A 145 18.34 -7.20 -1.25
CA LYS A 145 17.76 -8.31 -2.02
C LYS A 145 16.37 -7.98 -2.53
N ILE A 146 15.55 -7.23 -1.76
CA ILE A 146 14.25 -6.75 -2.22
C ILE A 146 14.42 -5.84 -3.44
N ARG A 147 15.43 -4.97 -3.43
CA ARG A 147 15.74 -4.09 -4.56
C ARG A 147 16.11 -4.88 -5.82
N PHE A 148 16.89 -5.95 -5.68
CA PHE A 148 17.26 -6.81 -6.80
C PHE A 148 16.14 -7.71 -7.26
N GLY A 149 15.22 -8.08 -6.38
CA GLY A 149 14.05 -8.87 -6.71
C GLY A 149 13.12 -8.17 -7.71
N ALA A 150 12.98 -6.85 -7.61
CA ALA A 150 12.23 -6.05 -8.59
C ALA A 150 12.82 -6.12 -10.02
N MET A 151 14.01 -6.69 -10.18
CA MET A 151 14.66 -6.95 -11.48
C MET A 151 14.42 -8.38 -12.01
N GLY A 152 13.39 -9.09 -11.52
CA GLY A 152 13.01 -10.44 -12.00
C GLY A 152 13.74 -11.60 -11.30
N MET A 153 14.48 -11.35 -10.25
CA MET A 153 15.07 -12.41 -9.42
C MET A 153 14.12 -12.76 -8.27
N SER A 154 13.91 -14.05 -7.99
CA SER A 154 13.05 -14.52 -6.90
C SER A 154 13.36 -13.79 -5.58
N ILE A 155 12.38 -13.04 -5.08
CA ILE A 155 12.56 -12.08 -3.98
C ILE A 155 12.60 -12.76 -2.62
N TYR A 156 11.93 -13.90 -2.47
CA TYR A 156 11.71 -14.53 -1.18
C TYR A 156 12.41 -15.88 -1.10
N LYS A 157 13.57 -15.89 -0.43
CA LYS A 157 14.07 -17.10 0.24
C LYS A 157 13.87 -16.93 1.73
N GLU A 158 13.35 -17.94 2.39
CA GLU A 158 13.33 -18.07 3.85
C GLU A 158 14.67 -17.62 4.44
N ASN A 159 14.65 -16.90 5.56
CA ASN A 159 15.80 -16.27 6.25
C ASN A 159 16.22 -14.87 5.79
N GLN A 160 15.34 -14.07 5.21
CA GLN A 160 15.61 -12.65 5.03
C GLN A 160 15.03 -11.85 6.20
N ILE A 161 15.79 -10.91 6.73
CA ILE A 161 15.36 -10.04 7.85
C ILE A 161 14.05 -9.31 7.52
N SER A 162 13.86 -8.95 6.25
CA SER A 162 12.64 -8.31 5.76
C SER A 162 11.44 -9.27 5.72
N PHE A 163 11.66 -10.58 5.50
CA PHE A 163 10.60 -11.57 5.46
C PHE A 163 9.87 -11.69 6.79
N ASP A 164 10.61 -11.81 7.88
CA ASP A 164 10.02 -11.86 9.23
C ASP A 164 9.26 -10.59 9.56
N SER A 165 9.80 -9.44 9.16
CA SER A 165 9.13 -8.14 9.36
C SER A 165 7.82 -8.06 8.59
N LEU A 166 7.78 -8.50 7.34
CA LEU A 166 6.58 -8.52 6.50
C LEU A 166 5.54 -9.53 7.00
N ASN A 167 5.96 -10.72 7.44
CA ASN A 167 5.05 -11.70 8.05
C ASN A 167 4.41 -11.15 9.33
N ASN A 168 5.18 -10.48 10.19
CA ASN A 168 4.64 -9.85 11.39
C ASN A 168 3.65 -8.72 11.07
N ILE A 169 3.90 -7.96 10.00
CA ILE A 169 2.98 -6.93 9.52
C ILE A 169 1.70 -7.59 8.98
N ALA A 170 1.82 -8.61 8.13
CA ALA A 170 0.68 -9.36 7.62
C ALA A 170 -0.20 -9.92 8.74
N ALA A 171 0.39 -10.57 9.75
CA ALA A 171 -0.33 -11.08 10.91
C ALA A 171 -1.08 -9.98 11.68
N ARG A 172 -0.55 -8.76 11.74
CA ARG A 172 -1.24 -7.61 12.38
C ARG A 172 -2.35 -6.99 11.53
N ILE A 173 -2.33 -7.22 10.23
CA ILE A 173 -3.38 -6.77 9.31
C ILE A 173 -4.54 -7.76 9.32
N THR A 174 -4.22 -9.05 9.36
CA THR A 174 -5.20 -10.13 9.23
C THR A 174 -5.84 -10.55 10.56
N GLY A 175 -5.32 -10.12 11.71
CA GLY A 175 -5.86 -10.36 13.06
C GLY A 175 -5.27 -11.61 13.65
#